data_6bbdc2ce377903dbddf4aa6f3e0f13ae
#
_entry.id   6bbdc2ce377903dbddf4aa6f3e0f13ae
#
_cell.length_a   1.000
_cell.length_b   1.000
_cell.length_c   1.000
_cell.angle_alpha   90.00
_cell.angle_beta   90.00
_cell.angle_gamma   90.00
#
_symmetry.space_group_name_H-M   'P 1'
#
loop_
_entity.id
_entity.type
_entity.pdbx_description
1 polymer ?
#
loop_
_entity_poly.entity_id
_entity_poly.type
_entity_poly.pdbx_seq_one_letter_code
_entity_poly.pdbx_strand_id
1 'polypeptide(L)'
;VGGEVAKRLKHFNMEIIGYDPFLPKEVADSIGVRLTDLEEVLRKSDVMTIHTPLLPDTRNMISKKQFDMMKPNAMLVNVARGGIVDEKALYDALKSKRIAAAAVDVWVEEPLCESEKCLLELDNLVTTPHLGASTEEAQERVAVEIAHSMVRFLKEDTIDSAVNAPKGKLDPETAAYLPLAEDLGIVAHQVNGARPIDKLEIIACGETAKLDIRRISTSVVIGVLQNIIGEKANMINAMSIAKGKGISVMESKGDDNTIYDGTLTVKVTSGSETTMVRGTVFAGIPRLVGVNGYSFEMAMTSDLIITRYTDRPGVIGSVGKILGDANINVAQMTVGRSSPSGDAVMIMAVDGKVPPAIVSKIDSEIGSNITRYISLL
;
A
#
# COMPACT_ATOMS: atom_id res chain seq x y z
N VAL A 1 -20.81 -13.14 7.71
CA VAL A 1 -21.43 -13.87 8.83
C VAL A 1 -22.81 -13.30 9.10
N GLY A 2 -22.98 -11.99 9.39
CA GLY A 2 -24.27 -11.38 9.76
C GLY A 2 -25.40 -11.66 8.78
N GLY A 3 -25.16 -11.57 7.45
CA GLY A 3 -26.15 -11.91 6.44
C GLY A 3 -26.62 -13.38 6.50
N GLU A 4 -25.72 -14.30 6.82
CA GLU A 4 -26.06 -15.72 6.98
C GLU A 4 -26.84 -16.00 8.26
N VAL A 5 -26.58 -15.25 9.32
CA VAL A 5 -27.38 -15.28 10.55
C VAL A 5 -28.80 -14.75 10.26
N ALA A 6 -28.91 -13.59 9.61
CA ALA A 6 -30.17 -12.98 9.26
C ALA A 6 -31.06 -13.92 8.42
N LYS A 7 -30.50 -14.53 7.35
CA LYS A 7 -31.21 -15.52 6.52
C LYS A 7 -31.80 -16.67 7.35
N ARG A 8 -31.05 -17.21 8.32
CA ARG A 8 -31.48 -18.32 9.17
C ARG A 8 -32.57 -17.91 10.15
N LEU A 9 -32.35 -16.75 10.85
CA LEU A 9 -33.33 -16.27 11.83
C LEU A 9 -34.67 -15.86 11.23
N LYS A 10 -34.67 -15.40 9.97
CA LYS A 10 -35.92 -15.13 9.24
C LYS A 10 -36.84 -16.37 9.16
N HIS A 11 -36.29 -17.58 9.06
CA HIS A 11 -37.06 -18.80 9.02
C HIS A 11 -37.69 -19.21 10.35
N PHE A 12 -37.28 -18.52 11.44
CA PHE A 12 -37.91 -18.63 12.76
C PHE A 12 -39.01 -17.55 12.99
N ASN A 13 -39.48 -16.89 11.91
CA ASN A 13 -40.45 -15.80 11.95
C ASN A 13 -40.01 -14.59 12.78
N MET A 14 -38.70 -14.34 12.88
CA MET A 14 -38.16 -13.15 13.52
C MET A 14 -38.18 -11.96 12.56
N GLU A 15 -38.55 -10.78 13.05
CA GLU A 15 -38.29 -9.52 12.34
C GLU A 15 -36.79 -9.18 12.47
N ILE A 16 -36.12 -8.99 11.35
CA ILE A 16 -34.72 -8.70 11.31
C ILE A 16 -34.52 -7.21 10.99
N ILE A 17 -34.01 -6.46 11.94
CA ILE A 17 -33.56 -5.08 11.73
C ILE A 17 -32.04 -5.03 11.81
N GLY A 18 -31.40 -4.16 11.04
CA GLY A 18 -29.95 -4.07 11.00
C GLY A 18 -29.44 -2.67 10.84
N TYR A 19 -28.26 -2.42 11.39
CA TYR A 19 -27.45 -1.23 11.15
C TYR A 19 -26.19 -1.61 10.41
N ASP A 20 -26.02 -1.10 9.21
CA ASP A 20 -24.79 -1.22 8.41
C ASP A 20 -24.68 0.03 7.52
N PRO A 21 -23.66 0.89 7.75
CA PRO A 21 -23.51 2.14 7.00
C PRO A 21 -23.03 1.93 5.55
N PHE A 22 -22.61 0.72 5.19
CA PHE A 22 -22.02 0.41 3.87
C PHE A 22 -22.92 -0.52 3.02
N LEU A 23 -23.92 -1.15 3.62
CA LEU A 23 -24.78 -2.10 2.90
C LEU A 23 -25.86 -1.36 2.11
N PRO A 24 -25.95 -1.51 0.77
CA PRO A 24 -27.05 -0.97 -0.02
C PRO A 24 -28.39 -1.54 0.43
N LYS A 25 -29.43 -0.69 0.42
CA LYS A 25 -30.78 -1.05 0.89
C LYS A 25 -31.35 -2.23 0.12
N GLU A 26 -31.15 -2.26 -1.20
CA GLU A 26 -31.65 -3.33 -2.10
C GLU A 26 -31.04 -4.69 -1.70
N VAL A 27 -29.78 -4.70 -1.29
CA VAL A 27 -29.11 -5.93 -0.84
C VAL A 27 -29.67 -6.39 0.50
N ALA A 28 -29.87 -5.46 1.44
CA ALA A 28 -30.47 -5.77 2.74
C ALA A 28 -31.90 -6.32 2.59
N ASP A 29 -32.72 -5.68 1.77
CA ASP A 29 -34.10 -6.09 1.49
C ASP A 29 -34.13 -7.50 0.86
N SER A 30 -33.17 -7.82 -0.02
CA SER A 30 -33.07 -9.15 -0.67
C SER A 30 -32.87 -10.30 0.31
N ILE A 31 -32.18 -10.04 1.42
CA ILE A 31 -31.96 -11.02 2.49
C ILE A 31 -32.96 -10.89 3.63
N GLY A 32 -33.92 -9.96 3.52
CA GLY A 32 -35.00 -9.75 4.47
C GLY A 32 -34.60 -9.00 5.73
N VAL A 33 -33.60 -8.11 5.62
CA VAL A 33 -33.14 -7.21 6.71
C VAL A 33 -33.69 -5.82 6.42
N ARG A 34 -34.39 -5.23 7.38
CA ARG A 34 -34.78 -3.82 7.34
C ARG A 34 -33.64 -2.97 7.93
N LEU A 35 -32.97 -2.18 7.08
CA LEU A 35 -31.94 -1.24 7.54
C LEU A 35 -32.56 -0.09 8.34
N THR A 36 -31.86 0.28 9.41
CA THR A 36 -32.21 1.41 10.26
C THR A 36 -30.97 1.98 10.96
N ASP A 37 -31.12 3.00 11.79
CA ASP A 37 -30.02 3.52 12.61
C ASP A 37 -29.71 2.61 13.80
N LEU A 38 -28.54 2.83 14.42
CA LEU A 38 -28.09 2.05 15.58
C LEU A 38 -29.02 2.24 16.78
N GLU A 39 -29.59 3.43 16.98
CA GLU A 39 -30.46 3.70 18.11
C GLU A 39 -31.76 2.90 18.01
N GLU A 40 -32.33 2.78 16.81
CA GLU A 40 -33.54 1.96 16.61
C GLU A 40 -33.23 0.47 16.84
N VAL A 41 -32.06 -0.01 16.35
CA VAL A 41 -31.62 -1.39 16.63
C VAL A 41 -31.53 -1.63 18.14
N LEU A 42 -30.90 -0.74 18.90
CA LEU A 42 -30.77 -0.87 20.35
C LEU A 42 -32.13 -0.87 21.07
N ARG A 43 -33.04 0.01 20.68
CA ARG A 43 -34.35 0.16 21.35
C ARG A 43 -35.34 -0.96 21.04
N LYS A 44 -35.27 -1.53 19.85
CA LYS A 44 -36.29 -2.49 19.37
C LYS A 44 -35.86 -3.95 19.46
N SER A 45 -34.57 -4.25 19.50
CA SER A 45 -34.10 -5.63 19.50
C SER A 45 -34.40 -6.36 20.81
N ASP A 46 -34.90 -7.58 20.69
CA ASP A 46 -34.97 -8.55 21.78
C ASP A 46 -33.65 -9.34 21.86
N VAL A 47 -33.02 -9.61 20.70
CA VAL A 47 -31.67 -10.20 20.60
C VAL A 47 -30.85 -9.33 19.67
N MET A 48 -29.73 -8.83 20.13
CA MET A 48 -28.77 -8.09 19.33
C MET A 48 -27.52 -8.95 19.09
N THR A 49 -27.10 -9.09 17.84
CA THR A 49 -25.88 -9.80 17.47
C THR A 49 -24.93 -8.87 16.70
N ILE A 50 -23.63 -8.93 16.99
CA ILE A 50 -22.61 -8.05 16.43
C ILE A 50 -21.80 -8.82 15.38
N HIS A 51 -21.59 -8.19 14.20
CA HIS A 51 -20.83 -8.76 13.09
C HIS A 51 -19.94 -7.72 12.39
N THR A 52 -19.55 -6.67 13.11
CA THR A 52 -18.68 -5.59 12.61
C THR A 52 -17.20 -5.91 12.83
N PRO A 53 -16.28 -5.39 12.01
CA PRO A 53 -14.85 -5.40 12.32
C PRO A 53 -14.54 -4.44 13.49
N LEU A 54 -13.43 -4.67 14.19
CA LEU A 54 -12.91 -3.71 15.15
C LEU A 54 -12.14 -2.62 14.39
N LEU A 55 -12.68 -1.42 14.40
CA LEU A 55 -12.15 -0.20 13.81
C LEU A 55 -12.14 0.91 14.87
N PRO A 56 -11.47 2.06 14.66
CA PRO A 56 -11.55 3.19 15.58
C PRO A 56 -13.01 3.58 15.91
N ASP A 57 -13.89 3.60 14.91
CA ASP A 57 -15.30 4.01 15.07
C ASP A 57 -16.19 2.92 15.71
N THR A 58 -15.79 1.65 15.66
CA THR A 58 -16.53 0.54 16.28
C THR A 58 -15.98 0.13 17.64
N ARG A 59 -14.85 0.71 18.06
CA ARG A 59 -14.29 0.46 19.39
C ARG A 59 -15.21 1.03 20.46
N ASN A 60 -15.59 0.18 21.43
CA ASN A 60 -16.54 0.51 22.50
C ASN A 60 -17.86 1.08 21.97
N MET A 61 -18.27 0.65 20.76
CA MET A 61 -19.52 1.08 20.13
C MET A 61 -20.74 0.72 21.00
N ILE A 62 -20.66 -0.38 21.74
CA ILE A 62 -21.64 -0.77 22.73
C ILE A 62 -21.05 -0.58 24.13
N SER A 63 -21.42 0.53 24.76
CA SER A 63 -20.99 0.91 26.10
C SER A 63 -22.21 1.27 26.95
N LYS A 64 -21.99 1.87 28.10
CA LYS A 64 -23.07 2.19 29.07
C LYS A 64 -24.28 2.88 28.42
N LYS A 65 -24.04 3.92 27.59
CA LYS A 65 -25.11 4.67 26.91
C LYS A 65 -25.97 3.74 26.04
N GLN A 66 -25.37 2.82 25.34
CA GLN A 66 -26.04 1.89 24.45
C GLN A 66 -26.82 0.84 25.23
N PHE A 67 -26.24 0.31 26.31
CA PHE A 67 -26.99 -0.57 27.23
C PHE A 67 -28.21 0.10 27.85
N ASP A 68 -28.10 1.37 28.22
CA ASP A 68 -29.21 2.15 28.76
C ASP A 68 -30.40 2.35 27.77
N MET A 69 -30.14 2.15 26.46
CA MET A 69 -31.15 2.25 25.41
C MET A 69 -31.83 0.90 25.08
N MET A 70 -31.22 -0.22 25.42
CA MET A 70 -31.73 -1.55 25.13
C MET A 70 -32.98 -1.89 25.95
N LYS A 71 -33.78 -2.86 25.54
CA LYS A 71 -34.87 -3.40 26.32
C LYS A 71 -34.34 -4.12 27.56
N PRO A 72 -35.05 -4.10 28.72
CA PRO A 72 -34.62 -4.83 29.93
C PRO A 72 -34.51 -6.35 29.75
N ASN A 73 -35.27 -6.91 28.81
CA ASN A 73 -35.23 -8.33 28.46
C ASN A 73 -34.32 -8.65 27.25
N ALA A 74 -33.57 -7.66 26.76
CA ALA A 74 -32.71 -7.86 25.61
C ALA A 74 -31.53 -8.77 25.94
N MET A 75 -31.06 -9.50 24.94
CA MET A 75 -29.86 -10.32 24.97
C MET A 75 -28.84 -9.80 23.95
N LEU A 76 -27.57 -9.82 24.32
CA LEU A 76 -26.45 -9.41 23.48
C LEU A 76 -25.61 -10.63 23.08
N VAL A 77 -25.25 -10.73 21.80
CA VAL A 77 -24.31 -11.75 21.30
C VAL A 77 -23.14 -11.07 20.60
N ASN A 78 -21.93 -11.32 21.07
CA ASN A 78 -20.70 -10.84 20.45
C ASN A 78 -19.77 -12.01 20.10
N VAL A 79 -19.78 -12.40 18.84
CA VAL A 79 -18.87 -13.39 18.23
C VAL A 79 -18.05 -12.76 17.10
N ALA A 80 -17.88 -11.42 17.14
CA ALA A 80 -17.18 -10.66 16.11
C ALA A 80 -15.72 -10.36 16.51
N ARG A 81 -15.52 -9.37 17.37
CA ARG A 81 -14.18 -8.99 17.90
C ARG A 81 -14.31 -8.43 19.32
N GLY A 82 -13.30 -8.69 20.16
CA GLY A 82 -13.11 -8.00 21.43
C GLY A 82 -12.94 -6.50 21.23
N GLY A 83 -13.33 -5.70 22.22
CA GLY A 83 -13.24 -4.24 22.18
C GLY A 83 -14.33 -3.52 21.38
N ILE A 84 -15.30 -4.22 20.77
CA ILE A 84 -16.50 -3.60 20.21
C ILE A 84 -17.51 -3.32 21.34
N VAL A 85 -17.59 -4.21 22.28
CA VAL A 85 -18.35 -4.05 23.52
C VAL A 85 -17.39 -3.62 24.61
N ASP A 86 -17.75 -2.58 25.35
CA ASP A 86 -17.05 -2.16 26.56
C ASP A 86 -17.30 -3.19 27.66
N GLU A 87 -16.28 -3.94 28.05
CA GLU A 87 -16.37 -5.09 28.96
C GLU A 87 -16.81 -4.68 30.38
N LYS A 88 -16.34 -3.50 30.83
CA LYS A 88 -16.78 -2.96 32.11
C LYS A 88 -18.26 -2.56 32.10
N ALA A 89 -18.68 -1.89 31.03
CA ALA A 89 -20.10 -1.53 30.88
C ALA A 89 -20.98 -2.77 30.71
N LEU A 90 -20.49 -3.83 30.06
CA LEU A 90 -21.18 -5.12 29.97
C LEU A 90 -21.35 -5.76 31.34
N TYR A 91 -20.28 -5.80 32.16
CA TYR A 91 -20.36 -6.31 33.54
C TYR A 91 -21.42 -5.58 34.35
N ASP A 92 -21.40 -4.24 34.33
CA ASP A 92 -22.33 -3.43 35.07
C ASP A 92 -23.79 -3.64 34.57
N ALA A 93 -24.00 -3.76 33.29
CA ALA A 93 -25.30 -4.00 32.65
C ALA A 93 -25.88 -5.39 33.02
N LEU A 94 -25.05 -6.42 33.04
CA LEU A 94 -25.46 -7.78 33.41
C LEU A 94 -25.73 -7.91 34.90
N LYS A 95 -24.83 -7.38 35.73
CA LYS A 95 -24.93 -7.41 37.21
C LYS A 95 -26.16 -6.65 37.73
N SER A 96 -26.46 -5.50 37.14
CA SER A 96 -27.64 -4.72 37.45
C SER A 96 -28.91 -5.25 36.78
N LYS A 97 -28.85 -6.28 35.95
CA LYS A 97 -29.95 -6.80 35.14
C LYS A 97 -30.56 -5.73 34.21
N ARG A 98 -29.72 -4.81 33.74
CA ARG A 98 -30.13 -3.80 32.75
C ARG A 98 -30.46 -4.45 31.39
N ILE A 99 -29.79 -5.53 31.07
CA ILE A 99 -30.11 -6.49 30.02
C ILE A 99 -30.29 -7.89 30.63
N ALA A 100 -31.01 -8.75 29.94
CA ALA A 100 -31.30 -10.08 30.48
C ALA A 100 -30.07 -11.01 30.49
N ALA A 101 -29.32 -11.07 29.39
CA ALA A 101 -28.18 -11.96 29.26
C ALA A 101 -27.23 -11.49 28.16
N ALA A 102 -26.03 -12.08 28.12
CA ALA A 102 -25.12 -11.97 26.99
C ALA A 102 -24.43 -13.28 26.66
N ALA A 103 -23.97 -13.42 25.41
CA ALA A 103 -23.07 -14.47 24.96
C ALA A 103 -21.87 -13.83 24.26
N VAL A 104 -20.66 -14.15 24.71
CA VAL A 104 -19.41 -13.52 24.25
C VAL A 104 -18.35 -14.57 23.98
N ASP A 105 -17.87 -14.60 22.74
CA ASP A 105 -16.80 -15.50 22.29
C ASP A 105 -15.45 -14.80 22.16
N VAL A 106 -15.43 -13.45 22.27
CA VAL A 106 -14.24 -12.62 21.95
C VAL A 106 -14.03 -11.52 22.98
N TRP A 107 -12.80 -11.33 23.44
CA TRP A 107 -12.40 -10.42 24.49
C TRP A 107 -11.30 -9.45 24.01
N VAL A 108 -11.09 -8.35 24.73
CA VAL A 108 -9.99 -7.40 24.44
C VAL A 108 -8.64 -8.08 24.65
N GLU A 109 -8.51 -8.80 25.76
CA GLU A 109 -7.34 -9.65 26.03
C GLU A 109 -7.76 -11.11 26.04
N GLU A 110 -7.06 -11.94 25.27
CA GLU A 110 -7.30 -13.38 25.18
C GLU A 110 -6.02 -14.14 25.53
N PRO A 111 -6.01 -14.94 26.62
CA PRO A 111 -7.11 -15.22 27.56
C PRO A 111 -7.49 -14.01 28.42
N LEU A 112 -8.76 -13.99 28.88
CA LEU A 112 -9.33 -12.91 29.70
C LEU A 112 -8.43 -12.56 30.90
N CYS A 113 -8.14 -11.29 31.08
CA CYS A 113 -7.23 -10.84 32.15
C CYS A 113 -7.84 -11.00 33.55
N GLU A 114 -6.99 -11.00 34.59
CA GLU A 114 -7.41 -11.23 35.98
C GLU A 114 -8.46 -10.23 36.46
N SER A 115 -8.36 -8.95 36.04
CA SER A 115 -9.29 -7.89 36.45
C SER A 115 -10.70 -8.08 35.87
N GLU A 116 -10.85 -8.85 34.81
CA GLU A 116 -12.11 -9.07 34.10
C GLU A 116 -12.72 -10.45 34.36
N LYS A 117 -12.02 -11.29 35.10
CA LYS A 117 -12.53 -12.62 35.50
C LYS A 117 -13.85 -12.56 36.30
N CYS A 118 -14.17 -11.43 36.89
CA CYS A 118 -15.47 -11.21 37.54
C CYS A 118 -16.66 -11.35 36.58
N LEU A 119 -16.44 -11.18 35.25
CA LEU A 119 -17.45 -11.47 34.23
C LEU A 119 -17.84 -12.97 34.22
N LEU A 120 -16.88 -13.87 34.46
CA LEU A 120 -17.11 -15.32 34.47
C LEU A 120 -17.97 -15.79 35.68
N GLU A 121 -18.15 -14.96 36.66
CA GLU A 121 -18.98 -15.25 37.83
C GLU A 121 -20.49 -14.89 37.65
N LEU A 122 -20.83 -14.30 36.48
CA LEU A 122 -22.19 -13.89 36.20
C LEU A 122 -23.02 -15.03 35.61
N ASP A 123 -24.13 -15.38 36.29
CA ASP A 123 -25.03 -16.47 35.84
C ASP A 123 -25.76 -16.19 34.52
N ASN A 124 -25.81 -14.92 34.11
CA ASN A 124 -26.46 -14.48 32.86
C ASN A 124 -25.47 -14.15 31.74
N LEU A 125 -24.23 -14.65 31.82
CA LEU A 125 -23.23 -14.56 30.78
C LEU A 125 -22.77 -15.94 30.34
N VAL A 126 -22.86 -16.22 29.05
CA VAL A 126 -22.23 -17.39 28.42
C VAL A 126 -20.95 -16.94 27.73
N THR A 127 -19.82 -17.58 28.02
CA THR A 127 -18.54 -17.25 27.35
C THR A 127 -17.91 -18.48 26.73
N THR A 128 -17.18 -18.23 25.64
CA THR A 128 -16.35 -19.26 24.99
C THR A 128 -14.96 -18.66 24.67
N PRO A 129 -13.90 -19.47 24.60
CA PRO A 129 -12.53 -18.98 24.38
C PRO A 129 -12.21 -18.83 22.88
N HIS A 130 -12.95 -17.97 22.17
CA HIS A 130 -12.77 -17.64 20.74
C HIS A 130 -12.88 -18.89 19.84
N LEU A 131 -14.01 -19.58 19.93
CA LEU A 131 -14.27 -20.84 19.24
C LEU A 131 -14.96 -20.70 17.86
N GLY A 132 -15.25 -19.48 17.41
CA GLY A 132 -16.06 -19.25 16.21
C GLY A 132 -15.53 -19.93 14.92
N ALA A 133 -14.22 -20.20 14.83
CA ALA A 133 -13.58 -20.91 13.73
C ALA A 133 -12.92 -22.23 14.17
N SER A 134 -13.16 -22.71 15.40
CA SER A 134 -12.49 -23.89 15.98
C SER A 134 -13.32 -25.17 15.85
N THR A 135 -14.04 -25.32 14.72
CA THR A 135 -14.69 -26.59 14.36
C THR A 135 -13.79 -27.39 13.41
N GLU A 136 -13.93 -28.72 13.38
CA GLU A 136 -13.15 -29.57 12.47
C GLU A 136 -13.36 -29.17 11.01
N GLU A 137 -14.60 -28.89 10.62
CA GLU A 137 -14.94 -28.49 9.24
C GLU A 137 -14.34 -27.12 8.88
N ALA A 138 -14.29 -26.17 9.82
CA ALA A 138 -13.70 -24.87 9.59
C ALA A 138 -12.17 -24.98 9.44
N GLN A 139 -11.51 -25.76 10.28
CA GLN A 139 -10.06 -26.00 10.25
C GLN A 139 -9.65 -26.72 8.95
N GLU A 140 -10.38 -27.77 8.55
CA GLU A 140 -10.14 -28.48 7.29
C GLU A 140 -10.31 -27.53 6.09
N ARG A 141 -11.41 -26.76 6.05
CA ARG A 141 -11.68 -25.82 4.95
C ARG A 141 -10.57 -24.76 4.83
N VAL A 142 -10.15 -24.16 5.94
CA VAL A 142 -9.07 -23.17 5.95
C VAL A 142 -7.75 -23.78 5.46
N ALA A 143 -7.42 -24.99 5.91
CA ALA A 143 -6.20 -25.67 5.48
C ALA A 143 -6.21 -25.95 3.97
N VAL A 144 -7.31 -26.45 3.44
CA VAL A 144 -7.47 -26.71 2.00
C VAL A 144 -7.42 -25.42 1.19
N GLU A 145 -8.11 -24.35 1.63
CA GLU A 145 -8.13 -23.06 0.94
C GLU A 145 -6.73 -22.41 0.90
N ILE A 146 -5.99 -22.46 1.99
CA ILE A 146 -4.59 -21.98 2.03
C ILE A 146 -3.70 -22.81 1.11
N ALA A 147 -3.83 -24.15 1.11
CA ALA A 147 -3.06 -25.00 0.23
C ALA A 147 -3.33 -24.67 -1.26
N HIS A 148 -4.59 -24.47 -1.64
CA HIS A 148 -4.96 -24.03 -2.99
C HIS A 148 -4.38 -22.65 -3.33
N SER A 149 -4.47 -21.69 -2.42
CA SER A 149 -3.91 -20.35 -2.62
C SER A 149 -2.39 -20.39 -2.81
N MET A 150 -1.68 -21.21 -2.04
CA MET A 150 -0.22 -21.40 -2.19
C MET A 150 0.13 -22.06 -3.54
N VAL A 151 -0.61 -23.09 -3.95
CA VAL A 151 -0.39 -23.75 -5.24
C VAL A 151 -0.62 -22.78 -6.41
N ARG A 152 -1.67 -21.97 -6.35
CA ARG A 152 -1.95 -20.97 -7.39
C ARG A 152 -0.88 -19.89 -7.44
N PHE A 153 -0.39 -19.43 -6.30
CA PHE A 153 0.73 -18.50 -6.27
C PHE A 153 1.99 -19.10 -6.92
N LEU A 154 2.35 -20.32 -6.54
CA LEU A 154 3.58 -20.96 -7.04
C LEU A 154 3.52 -21.40 -8.51
N LYS A 155 2.33 -21.72 -9.04
CA LYS A 155 2.16 -22.19 -10.43
C LYS A 155 1.70 -21.13 -11.41
N GLU A 156 0.91 -20.16 -10.93
CA GLU A 156 0.19 -19.22 -11.77
C GLU A 156 0.53 -17.76 -11.45
N ASP A 157 1.42 -17.54 -10.48
CA ASP A 157 1.76 -16.20 -9.94
C ASP A 157 0.50 -15.37 -9.55
N THR A 158 -0.51 -16.08 -9.06
CA THR A 158 -1.80 -15.50 -8.71
C THR A 158 -1.94 -15.34 -7.20
N ILE A 159 -2.17 -14.13 -6.73
CA ILE A 159 -2.34 -13.80 -5.31
C ILE A 159 -3.82 -13.56 -5.02
N ASP A 160 -4.50 -14.50 -4.34
CA ASP A 160 -5.95 -14.39 -4.08
C ASP A 160 -6.28 -13.75 -2.73
N SER A 161 -5.60 -14.16 -1.69
CA SER A 161 -5.99 -13.89 -0.30
C SER A 161 -4.88 -13.30 0.56
N ALA A 162 -3.84 -12.72 -0.04
CA ALA A 162 -2.80 -12.02 0.71
C ALA A 162 -3.38 -10.81 1.46
N VAL A 163 -2.94 -10.63 2.70
CA VAL A 163 -3.37 -9.53 3.57
C VAL A 163 -2.67 -8.23 3.19
N ASN A 164 -1.43 -8.31 2.72
CA ASN A 164 -0.49 -7.20 2.53
C ASN A 164 0.18 -7.16 1.15
N ALA A 165 -0.35 -7.91 0.17
CA ALA A 165 0.11 -7.86 -1.22
C ALA A 165 -1.04 -7.53 -2.18
N PRO A 166 -0.75 -6.98 -3.37
CA PRO A 166 -1.73 -6.77 -4.41
C PRO A 166 -2.35 -8.10 -4.85
N LYS A 167 -3.68 -8.14 -4.96
CA LYS A 167 -4.44 -9.35 -5.31
C LYS A 167 -4.51 -9.54 -6.83
N GLY A 168 -4.77 -10.77 -7.24
CA GLY A 168 -5.00 -11.15 -8.62
C GLY A 168 -3.73 -11.56 -9.38
N LYS A 169 -3.92 -11.97 -10.63
CA LYS A 169 -2.84 -12.32 -11.54
C LYS A 169 -2.14 -11.05 -12.02
N LEU A 170 -0.83 -11.11 -12.13
CA LEU A 170 -0.06 -10.05 -12.78
C LEU A 170 -0.33 -10.09 -14.29
N ASP A 171 -0.88 -9.01 -14.84
CA ASP A 171 -1.05 -8.90 -16.29
C ASP A 171 0.29 -8.58 -16.99
N PRO A 172 0.49 -9.01 -18.25
CA PRO A 172 1.75 -8.84 -18.95
C PRO A 172 2.16 -7.38 -19.17
N GLU A 173 1.20 -6.48 -19.31
CA GLU A 173 1.46 -5.06 -19.51
C GLU A 173 1.98 -4.41 -18.23
N THR A 174 1.34 -4.65 -17.11
CA THR A 174 1.86 -4.25 -15.78
C THR A 174 3.24 -4.87 -15.54
N ALA A 175 3.42 -6.18 -15.84
CA ALA A 175 4.71 -6.85 -15.66
C ALA A 175 5.87 -6.17 -16.40
N ALA A 176 5.62 -5.65 -17.60
CA ALA A 176 6.62 -4.91 -18.38
C ALA A 176 7.06 -3.59 -17.74
N TYR A 177 6.19 -2.99 -16.92
CA TYR A 177 6.50 -1.74 -16.21
C TYR A 177 7.18 -1.93 -14.86
N LEU A 178 7.16 -3.12 -14.26
CA LEU A 178 7.76 -3.33 -12.93
C LEU A 178 9.28 -3.05 -12.90
N PRO A 179 10.09 -3.54 -13.87
CA PRO A 179 11.52 -3.21 -13.92
C PRO A 179 11.76 -1.70 -14.09
N LEU A 180 11.03 -1.05 -15.01
CA LEU A 180 11.10 0.40 -15.18
C LEU A 180 10.80 1.14 -13.89
N ALA A 181 9.76 0.73 -13.16
CA ALA A 181 9.33 1.35 -11.93
C ALA A 181 10.42 1.27 -10.84
N GLU A 182 11.04 0.10 -10.70
CA GLU A 182 12.14 -0.12 -9.77
C GLU A 182 13.35 0.75 -10.13
N ASP A 183 13.77 0.74 -11.38
CA ASP A 183 14.87 1.56 -11.90
C ASP A 183 14.61 3.07 -11.69
N LEU A 184 13.38 3.54 -11.97
CA LEU A 184 13.02 4.93 -11.71
C LEU A 184 13.10 5.29 -10.23
N GLY A 185 12.75 4.36 -9.33
CA GLY A 185 12.94 4.53 -7.88
C GLY A 185 14.41 4.69 -7.51
N ILE A 186 15.28 3.83 -8.06
CA ILE A 186 16.74 3.88 -7.88
C ILE A 186 17.29 5.23 -8.38
N VAL A 187 16.96 5.59 -9.62
CA VAL A 187 17.43 6.85 -10.24
C VAL A 187 16.96 8.06 -9.45
N ALA A 188 15.67 8.13 -9.10
CA ALA A 188 15.12 9.25 -8.36
C ALA A 188 15.83 9.48 -7.02
N HIS A 189 16.09 8.41 -6.27
CA HIS A 189 16.80 8.50 -4.99
C HIS A 189 18.26 8.94 -5.16
N GLN A 190 19.00 8.38 -6.13
CA GLN A 190 20.40 8.71 -6.36
C GLN A 190 20.57 10.12 -6.95
N VAL A 191 19.70 10.55 -7.87
CA VAL A 191 19.70 11.95 -8.38
C VAL A 191 19.36 12.95 -7.27
N ASN A 192 18.48 12.59 -6.33
CA ASN A 192 18.21 13.36 -5.13
C ASN A 192 19.44 13.50 -4.18
N GLY A 193 20.52 12.78 -4.47
CA GLY A 193 21.75 12.79 -3.66
C GLY A 193 21.66 11.95 -2.39
N ALA A 194 20.84 10.91 -2.40
CA ALA A 194 20.61 9.98 -1.28
C ALA A 194 20.19 10.68 0.03
N ARG A 195 19.51 11.82 -0.09
CA ARG A 195 18.98 12.56 1.07
C ARG A 195 17.75 11.86 1.64
N PRO A 196 17.40 12.09 2.93
CA PRO A 196 16.16 11.61 3.50
C PRO A 196 14.97 12.05 2.66
N ILE A 197 14.00 11.14 2.47
CA ILE A 197 12.80 11.36 1.65
C ILE A 197 11.62 11.59 2.57
N ASP A 198 10.91 12.71 2.36
CA ASP A 198 9.68 13.02 3.07
C ASP A 198 8.45 12.51 2.30
N LYS A 199 8.49 12.68 0.96
CA LYS A 199 7.36 12.36 0.09
C LYS A 199 7.84 11.72 -1.21
N LEU A 200 7.10 10.69 -1.62
CA LEU A 200 7.26 10.00 -2.90
C LEU A 200 5.93 10.05 -3.65
N GLU A 201 5.89 10.74 -4.80
CA GLU A 201 4.71 10.82 -5.66
C GLU A 201 4.95 10.01 -6.94
N ILE A 202 4.04 9.10 -7.22
CA ILE A 202 4.07 8.24 -8.40
C ILE A 202 2.89 8.60 -9.29
N ILE A 203 3.16 9.06 -10.50
CA ILE A 203 2.16 9.60 -11.44
C ILE A 203 2.18 8.75 -12.70
N ALA A 204 1.10 8.03 -12.97
CA ALA A 204 0.90 7.26 -14.18
C ALA A 204 0.03 8.06 -15.18
N CYS A 205 0.50 8.19 -16.42
CA CYS A 205 -0.19 8.94 -17.46
C CYS A 205 -0.44 8.06 -18.69
N GLY A 206 -1.48 8.40 -19.48
CA GLY A 206 -1.83 7.68 -20.70
C GLY A 206 -2.20 6.22 -20.42
N GLU A 207 -1.71 5.30 -21.25
CA GLU A 207 -1.99 3.86 -21.10
C GLU A 207 -1.48 3.30 -19.77
N THR A 208 -0.36 3.83 -19.23
CA THR A 208 0.16 3.42 -17.92
C THR A 208 -0.86 3.67 -16.78
N ALA A 209 -1.72 4.67 -16.91
CA ALA A 209 -2.76 4.97 -15.92
C ALA A 209 -3.87 3.90 -15.84
N LYS A 210 -3.94 2.99 -16.83
CA LYS A 210 -4.91 1.87 -16.86
C LYS A 210 -4.38 0.62 -16.17
N LEU A 211 -3.06 0.54 -15.95
CA LEU A 211 -2.38 -0.60 -15.35
C LEU A 211 -2.59 -0.67 -13.82
N ASP A 212 -2.11 -1.76 -13.20
CA ASP A 212 -2.10 -1.91 -11.75
C ASP A 212 -1.08 -0.96 -11.10
N ILE A 213 -1.52 0.28 -10.89
CA ILE A 213 -0.69 1.35 -10.33
C ILE A 213 -0.12 0.96 -8.95
N ARG A 214 -0.83 0.15 -8.17
CA ARG A 214 -0.39 -0.25 -6.84
C ARG A 214 0.84 -1.15 -6.89
N ARG A 215 0.89 -2.09 -7.84
CA ARG A 215 2.07 -2.94 -8.08
C ARG A 215 3.24 -2.10 -8.60
N ILE A 216 2.98 -1.23 -9.57
CA ILE A 216 3.97 -0.30 -10.12
C ILE A 216 4.54 0.60 -9.02
N SER A 217 3.70 1.20 -8.19
CA SER A 217 4.13 2.06 -7.07
C SER A 217 4.95 1.29 -6.05
N THR A 218 4.58 0.04 -5.76
CA THR A 218 5.36 -0.81 -4.86
C THR A 218 6.75 -1.09 -5.43
N SER A 219 6.89 -1.33 -6.74
CA SER A 219 8.21 -1.49 -7.39
C SER A 219 9.04 -0.20 -7.33
N VAL A 220 8.44 0.98 -7.53
CA VAL A 220 9.13 2.27 -7.31
C VAL A 220 9.67 2.37 -5.88
N VAL A 221 8.84 2.02 -4.89
CA VAL A 221 9.25 2.04 -3.47
C VAL A 221 10.38 1.05 -3.20
N ILE A 222 10.35 -0.15 -3.81
CA ILE A 222 11.45 -1.12 -3.71
C ILE A 222 12.75 -0.49 -4.22
N GLY A 223 12.76 0.11 -5.41
CA GLY A 223 13.93 0.76 -5.98
C GLY A 223 14.47 1.90 -5.11
N VAL A 224 13.59 2.73 -4.53
CA VAL A 224 13.99 3.77 -3.57
C VAL A 224 14.64 3.15 -2.33
N LEU A 225 14.02 2.11 -1.75
CA LEU A 225 14.48 1.48 -0.52
C LEU A 225 15.74 0.64 -0.70
N GLN A 226 16.00 0.11 -1.91
CA GLN A 226 17.19 -0.69 -2.21
C GLN A 226 18.48 0.07 -1.86
N ASN A 227 18.52 1.36 -2.13
CA ASN A 227 19.65 2.22 -1.76
C ASN A 227 19.71 2.55 -0.26
N ILE A 228 18.64 2.32 0.51
CA ILE A 228 18.55 2.68 1.94
C ILE A 228 18.78 1.46 2.84
N ILE A 229 18.25 0.29 2.45
CA ILE A 229 18.26 -0.93 3.28
C ILE A 229 18.77 -2.18 2.54
N GLY A 230 19.18 -2.04 1.26
CA GLY A 230 19.58 -3.16 0.40
C GLY A 230 18.40 -4.01 -0.05
N GLU A 231 18.67 -5.25 -0.48
CA GLU A 231 17.70 -6.19 -1.07
C GLU A 231 16.61 -6.71 -0.11
N LYS A 232 16.46 -6.13 1.07
CA LYS A 232 15.46 -6.55 2.06
C LYS A 232 14.04 -6.09 1.73
N ALA A 233 13.88 -5.09 0.85
CA ALA A 233 12.57 -4.63 0.40
C ALA A 233 12.02 -5.55 -0.70
N ASN A 234 10.71 -5.84 -0.64
CA ASN A 234 10.00 -6.67 -1.62
C ASN A 234 8.54 -6.22 -1.74
N MET A 235 7.79 -6.83 -2.67
CA MET A 235 6.38 -6.48 -2.94
C MET A 235 5.44 -6.57 -1.72
N ILE A 236 5.83 -7.30 -0.68
CA ILE A 236 5.05 -7.51 0.53
C ILE A 236 5.33 -6.43 1.59
N ASN A 237 6.61 -6.09 1.79
CA ASN A 237 7.04 -5.27 2.92
C ASN A 237 7.40 -3.81 2.57
N ALA A 238 7.64 -3.49 1.29
CA ALA A 238 8.16 -2.18 0.88
C ALA A 238 7.31 -1.01 1.37
N MET A 239 5.99 -1.06 1.19
CA MET A 239 5.09 0.02 1.62
C MET A 239 5.08 0.20 3.14
N SER A 240 5.16 -0.91 3.90
CA SER A 240 5.24 -0.88 5.36
C SER A 240 6.56 -0.28 5.85
N ILE A 241 7.68 -0.64 5.20
CA ILE A 241 9.02 -0.10 5.50
C ILE A 241 9.06 1.41 5.20
N ALA A 242 8.55 1.84 4.03
CA ALA A 242 8.48 3.25 3.66
C ALA A 242 7.69 4.06 4.71
N LYS A 243 6.52 3.57 5.10
CA LYS A 243 5.71 4.20 6.18
C LYS A 243 6.46 4.24 7.51
N GLY A 244 7.14 3.17 7.90
CA GLY A 244 7.95 3.11 9.13
C GLY A 244 9.14 4.07 9.12
N LYS A 245 9.63 4.44 7.93
CA LYS A 245 10.68 5.46 7.74
C LYS A 245 10.14 6.88 7.60
N GLY A 246 8.82 7.10 7.71
CA GLY A 246 8.20 8.40 7.57
C GLY A 246 8.03 8.87 6.12
N ILE A 247 8.23 8.01 5.13
CA ILE A 247 8.04 8.35 3.72
C ILE A 247 6.55 8.30 3.37
N SER A 248 5.99 9.45 2.99
CA SER A 248 4.61 9.55 2.49
C SER A 248 4.57 9.14 1.02
N VAL A 249 3.91 8.03 0.70
CA VAL A 249 3.75 7.56 -0.69
C VAL A 249 2.39 7.96 -1.22
N MET A 250 2.36 8.63 -2.37
CA MET A 250 1.15 9.09 -3.05
C MET A 250 1.11 8.57 -4.48
N GLU A 251 -0.04 8.03 -4.86
CA GLU A 251 -0.33 7.56 -6.21
C GLU A 251 -1.32 8.51 -6.88
N SER A 252 -1.07 8.87 -8.13
CA SER A 252 -1.98 9.69 -8.91
C SER A 252 -1.98 9.29 -10.39
N LYS A 253 -3.08 9.63 -11.06
CA LYS A 253 -3.21 9.52 -12.51
C LYS A 253 -3.23 10.92 -13.07
N GLY A 254 -2.51 11.12 -14.17
CA GLY A 254 -2.41 12.42 -14.82
C GLY A 254 -2.60 12.31 -16.32
N ASP A 255 -2.82 13.46 -16.94
CA ASP A 255 -2.74 13.63 -18.38
C ASP A 255 -1.35 14.14 -18.72
N ASP A 256 -0.68 13.50 -19.65
CA ASP A 256 0.66 13.89 -20.08
C ASP A 256 0.63 14.11 -21.60
N ASN A 257 0.92 15.34 -22.03
CA ASN A 257 1.04 15.69 -23.44
C ASN A 257 2.43 15.26 -23.97
N THR A 258 2.77 14.00 -23.86
CA THR A 258 4.00 13.42 -24.42
C THR A 258 3.74 12.68 -25.72
N ILE A 259 4.81 12.40 -26.44
CA ILE A 259 4.77 11.56 -27.66
C ILE A 259 4.62 10.07 -27.35
N TYR A 260 4.62 9.70 -26.06
CA TYR A 260 4.54 8.31 -25.60
C TYR A 260 3.09 7.98 -25.22
N ASP A 261 2.66 6.76 -25.57
CA ASP A 261 1.31 6.26 -25.24
C ASP A 261 1.05 6.22 -23.73
N GLY A 262 2.11 5.99 -22.93
CA GLY A 262 2.04 6.01 -21.48
C GLY A 262 3.38 6.31 -20.84
N THR A 263 3.35 7.02 -19.70
CA THR A 263 4.55 7.37 -18.94
C THR A 263 4.34 7.14 -17.45
N LEU A 264 5.45 6.87 -16.76
CA LEU A 264 5.54 6.79 -15.30
C LEU A 264 6.48 7.89 -14.81
N THR A 265 5.97 8.77 -13.97
CA THR A 265 6.75 9.84 -13.33
C THR A 265 6.89 9.58 -11.85
N VAL A 266 8.11 9.64 -11.34
CA VAL A 266 8.45 9.51 -9.93
C VAL A 266 9.01 10.85 -9.44
N LYS A 267 8.38 11.42 -8.40
CA LYS A 267 8.86 12.64 -7.73
C LYS A 267 9.26 12.31 -6.31
N VAL A 268 10.47 12.67 -5.95
CA VAL A 268 11.02 12.54 -4.58
C VAL A 268 11.19 13.93 -4.00
N THR A 269 10.57 14.18 -2.85
CA THR A 269 10.70 15.45 -2.11
C THR A 269 11.51 15.22 -0.85
N SER A 270 12.50 16.09 -0.63
CA SER A 270 13.39 16.12 0.53
C SER A 270 13.50 17.57 1.03
N GLY A 271 12.81 17.91 2.11
CA GLY A 271 12.67 19.30 2.55
C GLY A 271 11.98 20.16 1.48
N SER A 272 12.67 21.20 1.01
CA SER A 272 12.18 22.11 -0.04
C SER A 272 12.54 21.68 -1.46
N GLU A 273 13.35 20.65 -1.64
CA GLU A 273 13.82 20.24 -2.95
C GLU A 273 13.03 19.03 -3.49
N THR A 274 12.73 19.07 -4.77
CA THR A 274 12.04 17.98 -5.47
C THR A 274 12.87 17.51 -6.66
N THR A 275 13.09 16.22 -6.72
CA THR A 275 13.67 15.52 -7.87
C THR A 275 12.58 14.80 -8.61
N MET A 276 12.54 14.92 -9.94
CA MET A 276 11.56 14.28 -10.80
C MET A 276 12.26 13.45 -11.88
N VAL A 277 11.87 12.20 -12.01
CA VAL A 277 12.31 11.32 -13.10
C VAL A 277 11.09 10.76 -13.83
N ARG A 278 11.20 10.58 -15.15
CA ARG A 278 10.12 10.08 -16.00
C ARG A 278 10.65 8.96 -16.89
N GLY A 279 9.89 7.91 -17.00
CA GLY A 279 10.19 6.78 -17.89
C GLY A 279 8.98 6.27 -18.64
N THR A 280 9.25 5.45 -19.63
CA THR A 280 8.26 4.71 -20.42
C THR A 280 8.79 3.33 -20.79
N VAL A 281 7.90 2.44 -21.20
CA VAL A 281 8.29 1.18 -21.87
C VAL A 281 7.98 1.32 -23.34
N PHE A 282 9.01 1.27 -24.17
CA PHE A 282 8.86 1.34 -25.62
C PHE A 282 9.39 0.06 -26.27
N ALA A 283 8.55 -0.62 -27.03
CA ALA A 283 8.84 -1.92 -27.63
C ALA A 283 9.36 -2.96 -26.61
N GLY A 284 8.82 -2.97 -25.39
CA GLY A 284 9.22 -3.86 -24.29
C GLY A 284 10.52 -3.47 -23.59
N ILE A 285 11.14 -2.34 -23.94
CA ILE A 285 12.41 -1.87 -23.37
C ILE A 285 12.14 -0.67 -22.45
N PRO A 286 12.55 -0.73 -21.17
CA PRO A 286 12.50 0.41 -20.25
C PRO A 286 13.38 1.56 -20.73
N ARG A 287 12.84 2.78 -20.70
CA ARG A 287 13.56 4.00 -21.12
C ARG A 287 13.33 5.12 -20.10
N LEU A 288 14.42 5.78 -19.74
CA LEU A 288 14.38 7.06 -19.03
C LEU A 288 14.16 8.17 -20.09
N VAL A 289 13.11 8.96 -19.93
CA VAL A 289 12.72 9.98 -20.91
C VAL A 289 12.69 11.39 -20.36
N GLY A 290 13.00 11.55 -19.07
CA GLY A 290 13.11 12.89 -18.47
C GLY A 290 13.67 12.89 -17.06
N VAL A 291 14.41 13.96 -16.74
CA VAL A 291 14.91 14.26 -15.38
C VAL A 291 14.77 15.76 -15.14
N ASN A 292 14.10 16.15 -14.05
CA ASN A 292 13.94 17.54 -13.59
C ASN A 292 13.48 18.51 -14.69
N GLY A 293 12.55 18.06 -15.55
CA GLY A 293 11.98 18.88 -16.64
C GLY A 293 12.77 18.84 -17.97
N TYR A 294 13.95 18.22 -18.00
CA TYR A 294 14.69 18.01 -19.23
C TYR A 294 14.23 16.70 -19.89
N SER A 295 13.89 16.77 -21.19
CA SER A 295 13.44 15.62 -21.98
C SER A 295 14.59 15.06 -22.83
N PHE A 296 14.68 13.74 -22.88
CA PHE A 296 15.64 12.97 -23.68
C PHE A 296 15.16 11.52 -23.76
N GLU A 297 15.93 10.63 -24.38
CA GLU A 297 15.63 9.20 -24.42
C GLU A 297 16.91 8.40 -24.17
N MET A 298 16.88 7.54 -23.12
CA MET A 298 17.99 6.70 -22.72
C MET A 298 17.48 5.32 -22.30
N ALA A 299 18.08 4.25 -22.83
CA ALA A 299 17.81 2.90 -22.37
C ALA A 299 18.35 2.70 -20.94
N MET A 300 17.58 2.02 -20.07
CA MET A 300 17.97 1.73 -18.70
C MET A 300 18.58 0.33 -18.61
N THR A 301 19.77 0.15 -19.16
CA THR A 301 20.43 -1.16 -19.29
C THR A 301 21.79 -1.27 -18.61
N SER A 302 22.30 -0.15 -18.06
CA SER A 302 23.63 -0.07 -17.48
C SER A 302 23.74 1.09 -16.48
N ASP A 303 24.90 1.23 -15.88
CA ASP A 303 25.23 2.36 -15.03
C ASP A 303 25.15 3.69 -15.78
N LEU A 304 24.66 4.73 -15.11
CA LEU A 304 24.44 6.03 -15.71
C LEU A 304 25.31 7.10 -15.04
N ILE A 305 25.74 8.09 -15.83
CA ILE A 305 26.24 9.37 -15.31
C ILE A 305 25.26 10.44 -15.75
N ILE A 306 24.74 11.22 -14.81
CA ILE A 306 23.85 12.37 -15.06
C ILE A 306 24.59 13.62 -14.60
N THR A 307 24.73 14.60 -15.49
CA THR A 307 25.34 15.90 -15.15
C THR A 307 24.50 17.06 -15.66
N ARG A 308 24.35 18.11 -14.84
CA ARG A 308 23.70 19.37 -15.21
C ARG A 308 24.76 20.47 -15.32
N TYR A 309 24.78 21.17 -16.42
CA TYR A 309 25.78 22.18 -16.73
C TYR A 309 25.21 23.28 -17.61
N THR A 310 25.94 24.41 -17.72
CA THR A 310 25.60 25.45 -18.72
C THR A 310 26.09 25.06 -20.09
N ASP A 311 25.16 24.98 -21.09
CA ASP A 311 25.45 24.51 -22.43
C ASP A 311 26.45 25.43 -23.14
N ARG A 312 27.54 24.83 -23.59
CA ARG A 312 28.61 25.50 -24.35
C ARG A 312 29.39 24.51 -25.22
N PRO A 313 29.99 24.99 -26.32
CA PRO A 313 30.84 24.15 -27.15
C PRO A 313 31.99 23.53 -26.36
N GLY A 314 32.33 22.28 -26.71
CA GLY A 314 33.47 21.55 -26.14
C GLY A 314 33.14 20.64 -24.97
N VAL A 315 32.03 20.84 -24.25
CA VAL A 315 31.68 20.05 -23.03
C VAL A 315 31.63 18.55 -23.32
N ILE A 316 30.93 18.15 -24.38
CA ILE A 316 30.85 16.71 -24.78
C ILE A 316 32.23 16.13 -25.02
N GLY A 317 33.13 16.87 -25.72
CA GLY A 317 34.50 16.44 -25.99
C GLY A 317 35.34 16.29 -24.71
N SER A 318 35.24 17.27 -23.78
CA SER A 318 35.94 17.20 -22.49
C SER A 318 35.50 16.00 -21.65
N VAL A 319 34.17 15.77 -21.53
CA VAL A 319 33.65 14.62 -20.77
C VAL A 319 34.03 13.31 -21.42
N GLY A 320 33.91 13.18 -22.74
CA GLY A 320 34.31 11.99 -23.49
C GLY A 320 35.82 11.67 -23.32
N LYS A 321 36.67 12.73 -23.33
CA LYS A 321 38.11 12.56 -23.08
C LYS A 321 38.38 12.07 -21.65
N ILE A 322 37.74 12.65 -20.63
CA ILE A 322 37.91 12.23 -19.22
C ILE A 322 37.57 10.76 -19.04
N LEU A 323 36.44 10.30 -19.61
CA LEU A 323 36.00 8.91 -19.51
C LEU A 323 36.92 7.98 -20.29
N GLY A 324 37.33 8.36 -21.51
CA GLY A 324 38.27 7.60 -22.33
C GLY A 324 39.66 7.45 -21.69
N ASP A 325 40.21 8.54 -21.10
CA ASP A 325 41.48 8.51 -20.37
C ASP A 325 41.40 7.60 -19.12
N ALA A 326 40.19 7.42 -18.55
CA ALA A 326 39.92 6.51 -17.44
C ALA A 326 39.57 5.08 -17.89
N ASN A 327 39.65 4.78 -19.21
CA ASN A 327 39.27 3.51 -19.81
C ASN A 327 37.81 3.10 -19.51
N ILE A 328 36.89 4.09 -19.45
CA ILE A 328 35.44 3.90 -19.26
C ILE A 328 34.79 4.09 -20.63
N ASN A 329 34.13 3.04 -21.11
CA ASN A 329 33.39 3.08 -22.38
C ASN A 329 32.04 3.77 -22.17
N VAL A 330 31.63 4.60 -23.15
CA VAL A 330 30.30 5.25 -23.19
C VAL A 330 29.46 4.53 -24.23
N ALA A 331 28.47 3.79 -23.77
CA ALA A 331 27.57 3.02 -24.68
C ALA A 331 26.54 3.93 -25.34
N GLN A 332 26.03 4.93 -24.64
CA GLN A 332 25.09 5.91 -25.15
C GLN A 332 25.30 7.26 -24.44
N MET A 333 25.11 8.37 -25.15
CA MET A 333 25.12 9.72 -24.59
C MET A 333 24.00 10.53 -25.22
N THR A 334 23.28 11.28 -24.37
CA THR A 334 22.23 12.20 -24.82
C THR A 334 22.26 13.49 -24.02
N VAL A 335 21.81 14.59 -24.63
CA VAL A 335 21.76 15.92 -24.01
C VAL A 335 20.35 16.48 -24.17
N GLY A 336 19.68 16.73 -23.03
CA GLY A 336 18.45 17.51 -22.95
C GLY A 336 18.76 18.99 -22.68
N ARG A 337 18.14 19.91 -23.40
CA ARG A 337 18.35 21.37 -23.28
C ARG A 337 17.05 22.05 -22.91
N SER A 338 17.14 23.07 -22.05
CA SER A 338 16.02 23.99 -21.82
C SER A 338 15.92 25.06 -22.92
N SER A 339 17.07 25.55 -23.40
CA SER A 339 17.21 26.54 -24.48
C SER A 339 18.64 26.54 -25.01
N PRO A 340 18.93 27.07 -26.21
CA PRO A 340 20.30 27.28 -26.66
C PRO A 340 21.10 28.15 -25.67
N SER A 341 22.30 27.69 -25.32
CA SER A 341 23.20 28.32 -24.31
C SER A 341 22.63 28.45 -22.90
N GLY A 342 21.51 27.79 -22.62
CA GLY A 342 20.93 27.70 -21.28
C GLY A 342 21.47 26.52 -20.49
N ASP A 343 20.74 26.10 -19.49
CA ASP A 343 21.04 24.86 -18.76
C ASP A 343 20.77 23.62 -19.61
N ALA A 344 21.65 22.65 -19.51
CA ALA A 344 21.54 21.34 -20.15
C ALA A 344 21.77 20.23 -19.15
N VAL A 345 21.15 19.09 -19.40
CA VAL A 345 21.41 17.83 -18.71
C VAL A 345 21.99 16.83 -19.71
N MET A 346 23.18 16.33 -19.43
CA MET A 346 23.79 15.23 -20.17
C MET A 346 23.63 13.95 -19.39
N ILE A 347 23.21 12.89 -20.07
CA ILE A 347 23.11 11.56 -19.51
C ILE A 347 23.94 10.62 -20.37
N MET A 348 24.70 9.79 -19.70
CA MET A 348 25.58 8.80 -20.33
C MET A 348 25.35 7.43 -19.72
N ALA A 349 25.12 6.43 -20.55
CA ALA A 349 25.20 5.03 -20.18
C ALA A 349 26.67 4.59 -20.33
N VAL A 350 27.23 4.00 -19.28
CA VAL A 350 28.63 3.62 -19.22
C VAL A 350 28.82 2.15 -18.87
N ASP A 351 29.88 1.54 -19.36
CA ASP A 351 30.20 0.15 -19.05
C ASP A 351 31.03 0.07 -17.76
N GLY A 352 30.37 -0.38 -16.68
CA GLY A 352 31.00 -0.63 -15.39
C GLY A 352 31.06 0.57 -14.45
N LYS A 353 31.57 0.32 -13.26
CA LYS A 353 31.60 1.29 -12.15
C LYS A 353 32.50 2.48 -12.42
N VAL A 354 31.99 3.68 -12.18
CA VAL A 354 32.73 4.93 -12.31
C VAL A 354 33.30 5.34 -10.95
N PRO A 355 34.64 5.46 -10.82
CA PRO A 355 35.25 5.93 -9.58
C PRO A 355 34.79 7.35 -9.21
N PRO A 356 34.59 7.67 -7.92
CA PRO A 356 34.19 9.01 -7.48
C PRO A 356 35.14 10.12 -7.96
N ALA A 357 36.43 9.84 -8.06
CA ALA A 357 37.42 10.78 -8.57
C ALA A 357 37.15 11.21 -10.03
N ILE A 358 36.62 10.34 -10.86
CA ILE A 358 36.24 10.65 -12.24
C ILE A 358 35.00 11.54 -12.27
N VAL A 359 34.00 11.23 -11.42
CA VAL A 359 32.81 12.08 -11.26
C VAL A 359 33.20 13.50 -10.85
N SER A 360 34.07 13.64 -9.83
CA SER A 360 34.58 14.95 -9.39
C SER A 360 35.40 15.66 -10.46
N LYS A 361 36.15 14.91 -11.27
CA LYS A 361 36.93 15.47 -12.38
C LYS A 361 36.02 16.05 -13.48
N ILE A 362 34.90 15.35 -13.78
CA ILE A 362 33.89 15.86 -14.70
C ILE A 362 33.30 17.18 -14.15
N ASP A 363 32.89 17.23 -12.87
CA ASP A 363 32.35 18.43 -12.24
C ASP A 363 33.30 19.63 -12.39
N SER A 364 34.58 19.45 -12.06
CA SER A 364 35.56 20.52 -12.10
C SER A 364 35.88 21.01 -13.52
N GLU A 365 35.94 20.10 -14.51
CA GLU A 365 36.30 20.41 -15.88
C GLU A 365 35.19 21.17 -16.63
N ILE A 366 33.94 20.73 -16.46
CA ILE A 366 32.82 21.35 -17.17
C ILE A 366 32.11 22.44 -16.36
N GLY A 367 32.51 22.66 -15.09
CA GLY A 367 31.85 23.57 -14.16
C GLY A 367 30.40 23.15 -13.96
N SER A 368 30.16 21.85 -13.71
CA SER A 368 28.80 21.36 -13.53
C SER A 368 28.21 21.82 -12.21
N ASN A 369 26.89 21.96 -12.20
CA ASN A 369 26.16 22.25 -10.96
C ASN A 369 25.95 20.98 -10.14
N ILE A 370 25.77 19.83 -10.81
CA ILE A 370 25.56 18.53 -10.19
C ILE A 370 25.97 17.43 -11.19
N THR A 371 26.91 16.57 -10.80
CA THR A 371 27.15 15.29 -11.47
C THR A 371 26.85 14.14 -10.50
N ARG A 372 26.13 13.13 -10.97
CA ARG A 372 25.80 11.92 -10.22
C ARG A 372 26.12 10.68 -11.04
N TYR A 373 26.76 9.73 -10.41
CA TYR A 373 26.85 8.37 -10.91
C TYR A 373 25.69 7.56 -10.33
N ILE A 374 24.99 6.84 -11.17
CA ILE A 374 23.80 6.06 -10.85
C ILE A 374 24.12 4.60 -11.15
N SER A 375 24.02 3.73 -10.16
CA SER A 375 24.09 2.28 -10.36
C SER A 375 22.68 1.70 -10.33
N LEU A 376 22.31 0.99 -11.38
CA LEU A 376 21.02 0.29 -11.51
C LEU A 376 21.07 -1.15 -10.98
N LEU A 377 22.18 -1.56 -10.37
CA LEU A 377 22.39 -2.92 -9.84
C LEU A 377 22.23 -2.98 -8.34
#